data_8c6615c6ec613efceb876d85d8cc2aca
#
_entry.id   8c6615c6ec613efceb876d85d8cc2aca
#
_cell.length_a   1.000
_cell.length_b   1.000
_cell.length_c   1.000
_cell.angle_alpha   90.00
_cell.angle_beta   90.00
_cell.angle_gamma   90.00
#
_symmetry.space_group_name_H-M   'P 1'
#
loop_
_entity.id
_entity.type
_entity.pdbx_description
1 polymer ?
#
loop_
_entity_poly.entity_id
_entity_poly.type
_entity_poly.pdbx_seq_one_letter_code
_entity_poly.pdbx_strand_id
1 'polypeptide(L)'
;MTQKLYETDAYVQEFAAAVLSCTPAKGGYAVVLDRTAFFPEGGGQPCDLGTLGTAKVTDVHTDGTTITHTTDAPLEPGTAVTGRIDWPRRLDAMQQHTGEHILSGTFHRLFGAENVGFHIGTPYVRMDTSIPLSAAQLARAEAEANAAVRADTPVHCYIPDAATLAATEYRSKKELDGPVRLVEAGGDCCACCGTHLARTGEVGLIKIISAQHYKTGMRLAVACGQRAYDAVAAICADAEAAGRVLSAPAGSLTPSVENRQNGEAVLKQRIAALQNALADAYVQAAAPDRPAVLWAEGADGDGLRRIAMAVCAGINQVACAIAPGGQGLSYALAAPDGTDARALGRALNEAFAGRGGGKPAFCQGSLAQPGLTPDVVREKLSTLL
;
A
#
# COMPACT_ATOMS: atom_id res chain seq x y z
N MET A 1 -11.25 33.25 28.02
CA MET A 1 -10.27 33.00 26.92
C MET A 1 -9.14 32.19 27.50
N THR A 2 -8.74 31.09 26.91
CA THR A 2 -7.59 30.28 27.36
C THR A 2 -6.32 30.82 26.75
N GLN A 3 -5.28 31.07 27.57
CA GLN A 3 -3.97 31.44 27.06
C GLN A 3 -3.28 30.22 26.42
N LYS A 4 -2.88 30.36 25.16
CA LYS A 4 -2.29 29.30 24.35
C LYS A 4 -0.76 29.32 24.46
N LEU A 5 -0.19 28.53 25.35
CA LEU A 5 1.26 28.46 25.57
C LEU A 5 2.00 27.89 24.35
N TYR A 6 1.42 26.94 23.63
CA TYR A 6 2.01 26.31 22.46
C TYR A 6 2.19 27.27 21.25
N GLU A 7 1.49 28.41 21.22
CA GLU A 7 1.70 29.42 20.18
C GLU A 7 2.99 30.21 20.41
N THR A 8 3.41 30.37 21.70
CA THR A 8 4.62 31.07 22.11
C THR A 8 5.81 30.13 22.13
N ASP A 9 5.63 28.94 22.68
CA ASP A 9 6.66 27.90 22.75
C ASP A 9 6.05 26.51 22.60
N ALA A 10 6.29 25.89 21.43
CA ALA A 10 5.80 24.57 21.11
C ALA A 10 6.50 23.44 21.89
N TYR A 11 7.61 23.75 22.61
CA TYR A 11 8.42 22.79 23.36
C TYR A 11 8.02 22.69 24.83
N VAL A 12 7.01 23.43 25.28
CA VAL A 12 6.48 23.30 26.64
C VAL A 12 5.90 21.92 26.85
N GLN A 13 6.56 21.10 27.67
CA GLN A 13 6.14 19.71 27.98
C GLN A 13 5.34 19.65 29.30
N GLU A 14 5.63 20.54 30.24
CA GLU A 14 4.96 20.63 31.53
C GLU A 14 4.61 22.10 31.84
N PHE A 15 3.43 22.32 32.37
CA PHE A 15 2.96 23.66 32.72
C PHE A 15 1.98 23.60 33.92
N ALA A 16 1.89 24.70 34.64
CA ALA A 16 0.90 24.90 35.70
C ALA A 16 -0.28 25.72 35.14
N ALA A 17 -1.49 25.34 35.51
CA ALA A 17 -2.71 26.04 35.14
C ALA A 17 -3.76 25.99 36.25
N ALA A 18 -4.73 26.89 36.22
CA ALA A 18 -5.91 26.84 37.06
C ALA A 18 -7.11 26.22 36.29
N VAL A 19 -7.85 25.33 36.95
CA VAL A 19 -9.09 24.77 36.41
C VAL A 19 -10.19 25.83 36.52
N LEU A 20 -10.70 26.31 35.40
CA LEU A 20 -11.79 27.29 35.35
C LEU A 20 -13.17 26.61 35.43
N SER A 21 -13.34 25.48 34.76
CA SER A 21 -14.56 24.70 34.82
C SER A 21 -14.30 23.22 34.52
N CYS A 22 -15.15 22.36 35.05
CA CYS A 22 -15.19 20.93 34.79
C CYS A 22 -16.64 20.46 34.80
N THR A 23 -17.11 19.93 33.68
CA THR A 23 -18.49 19.46 33.50
C THR A 23 -18.51 18.06 32.90
N PRO A 24 -19.48 17.21 33.28
CA PRO A 24 -19.66 15.91 32.60
C PRO A 24 -19.89 16.11 31.10
N ALA A 25 -19.22 15.28 30.27
CA ALA A 25 -19.32 15.31 28.82
C ALA A 25 -19.28 13.90 28.27
N LYS A 26 -19.61 13.77 26.98
CA LYS A 26 -19.49 12.47 26.28
C LYS A 26 -18.01 12.02 26.27
N GLY A 27 -17.74 10.87 26.86
CA GLY A 27 -16.38 10.29 26.91
C GLY A 27 -15.58 10.69 28.15
N GLY A 28 -16.17 11.41 29.13
CA GLY A 28 -15.53 11.81 30.37
C GLY A 28 -15.97 13.17 30.88
N TYR A 29 -15.05 14.09 31.05
CA TYR A 29 -15.28 15.43 31.60
C TYR A 29 -14.67 16.49 30.67
N ALA A 30 -15.42 17.55 30.40
CA ALA A 30 -14.95 18.73 29.68
C ALA A 30 -14.30 19.71 30.67
N VAL A 31 -13.02 19.90 30.55
CA VAL A 31 -12.19 20.75 31.42
C VAL A 31 -11.70 21.96 30.66
N VAL A 32 -11.89 23.14 31.21
CA VAL A 32 -11.37 24.41 30.70
C VAL A 32 -10.33 24.97 31.70
N LEU A 33 -9.18 25.37 31.17
CA LEU A 33 -8.08 25.95 31.94
C LEU A 33 -7.87 27.43 31.60
N ASP A 34 -7.25 28.19 32.52
CA ASP A 34 -6.80 29.57 32.27
C ASP A 34 -5.74 29.66 31.18
N ARG A 35 -4.87 28.66 31.12
CA ARG A 35 -3.81 28.49 30.11
C ARG A 35 -3.55 27.03 29.80
N THR A 36 -3.01 26.74 28.60
CA THR A 36 -2.68 25.37 28.22
C THR A 36 -1.54 25.31 27.19
N ALA A 37 -0.71 24.26 27.31
CA ALA A 37 0.24 23.85 26.28
C ALA A 37 -0.30 22.75 25.36
N PHE A 38 -1.49 22.18 25.65
CA PHE A 38 -2.14 21.22 24.76
C PHE A 38 -2.62 21.88 23.48
N PHE A 39 -2.14 21.40 22.34
CA PHE A 39 -2.62 21.80 21.02
C PHE A 39 -3.98 21.15 20.74
N PRO A 40 -5.03 21.92 20.42
CA PRO A 40 -6.31 21.36 19.98
C PRO A 40 -6.21 20.87 18.54
N GLU A 41 -7.06 19.92 18.16
CA GLU A 41 -7.11 19.48 16.77
C GLU A 41 -7.39 20.65 15.82
N GLY A 42 -6.54 20.78 14.79
CA GLY A 42 -6.68 21.87 13.83
C GLY A 42 -5.66 21.84 12.70
N GLY A 43 -6.01 22.42 11.55
CA GLY A 43 -5.10 22.54 10.41
C GLY A 43 -4.56 21.22 9.86
N GLY A 44 -5.23 20.09 10.10
CA GLY A 44 -4.78 18.75 9.69
C GLY A 44 -3.82 18.07 10.69
N GLN A 45 -3.50 18.76 11.79
CA GLN A 45 -2.72 18.20 12.92
C GLN A 45 -3.69 17.68 14.00
N PRO A 46 -3.51 16.44 14.50
CA PRO A 46 -4.30 15.91 15.60
C PRO A 46 -4.00 16.64 16.91
N CYS A 47 -4.93 16.59 17.85
CA CYS A 47 -4.75 17.15 19.19
C CYS A 47 -3.64 16.43 19.96
N ASP A 48 -3.09 17.13 20.94
CA ASP A 48 -2.21 16.51 21.93
C ASP A 48 -2.99 15.66 22.91
N LEU A 49 -2.28 14.68 23.45
CA LEU A 49 -2.68 13.87 24.58
C LEU A 49 -1.72 14.09 25.75
N GLY A 50 -2.06 13.57 26.92
CA GLY A 50 -1.22 13.68 28.11
C GLY A 50 -2.01 13.58 29.39
N THR A 51 -1.64 14.38 30.41
CA THR A 51 -2.32 14.37 31.71
C THR A 51 -2.53 15.79 32.26
N LEU A 52 -3.60 15.96 33.03
CA LEU A 52 -3.87 17.09 33.90
C LEU A 52 -3.94 16.58 35.34
N GLY A 53 -2.87 16.77 36.11
CA GLY A 53 -2.69 16.09 37.40
C GLY A 53 -2.67 14.57 37.19
N THR A 54 -3.66 13.87 37.78
CA THR A 54 -3.83 12.41 37.63
C THR A 54 -4.81 12.03 36.53
N ALA A 55 -5.60 12.97 35.99
CA ALA A 55 -6.57 12.72 34.93
C ALA A 55 -5.88 12.64 33.55
N LYS A 56 -6.23 11.67 32.73
CA LYS A 56 -5.75 11.55 31.35
C LYS A 56 -6.52 12.46 30.43
N VAL A 57 -5.83 13.21 29.59
CA VAL A 57 -6.40 14.00 28.49
C VAL A 57 -6.54 13.08 27.28
N THR A 58 -7.77 12.85 26.84
CA THR A 58 -8.11 11.95 25.72
C THR A 58 -8.46 12.69 24.44
N ASP A 59 -8.76 13.99 24.56
CA ASP A 59 -9.11 14.83 23.41
C ASP A 59 -8.98 16.32 23.79
N VAL A 60 -8.69 17.18 22.79
CA VAL A 60 -8.57 18.64 22.97
C VAL A 60 -9.16 19.35 21.76
N HIS A 61 -10.16 20.19 21.98
CA HIS A 61 -10.82 20.99 20.97
C HIS A 61 -10.83 22.49 21.30
N THR A 62 -11.10 23.32 20.29
CA THR A 62 -11.24 24.77 20.46
C THR A 62 -12.46 25.29 19.72
N ASP A 63 -13.13 26.29 20.31
CA ASP A 63 -14.11 27.15 19.65
C ASP A 63 -13.50 28.44 19.07
N GLY A 64 -12.16 28.54 19.09
CA GLY A 64 -11.38 29.73 18.70
C GLY A 64 -10.92 30.55 19.90
N THR A 65 -11.70 30.64 20.97
CA THR A 65 -11.42 31.46 22.17
C THR A 65 -11.10 30.61 23.40
N THR A 66 -11.78 29.48 23.52
CA THR A 66 -11.68 28.55 24.65
C THR A 66 -11.12 27.22 24.16
N ILE A 67 -10.20 26.63 24.94
CA ILE A 67 -9.72 25.28 24.70
C ILE A 67 -10.32 24.36 25.75
N THR A 68 -11.02 23.34 25.27
CA THR A 68 -11.68 22.29 26.07
C THR A 68 -10.88 21.01 26.00
N HIS A 69 -10.50 20.48 27.18
CA HIS A 69 -9.79 19.21 27.31
C HIS A 69 -10.81 18.15 27.77
N THR A 70 -10.90 17.03 27.07
CA THR A 70 -11.68 15.87 27.53
C THR A 70 -10.79 15.01 28.41
N THR A 71 -11.22 14.78 29.66
CA THR A 71 -10.46 13.99 30.64
C THR A 71 -11.25 12.75 31.09
N ASP A 72 -10.55 11.68 31.47
CA ASP A 72 -11.15 10.43 31.98
C ASP A 72 -11.65 10.54 33.43
N ALA A 73 -11.20 11.56 34.18
CA ALA A 73 -11.59 11.83 35.56
C ALA A 73 -11.87 13.33 35.77
N PRO A 74 -12.75 13.70 36.73
CA PRO A 74 -13.08 15.08 37.01
C PRO A 74 -11.94 15.80 37.70
N LEU A 75 -11.84 17.11 37.47
CA LEU A 75 -10.96 18.05 38.16
C LEU A 75 -11.79 19.10 38.88
N GLU A 76 -11.35 19.52 40.07
CA GLU A 76 -12.07 20.49 40.90
C GLU A 76 -11.83 21.93 40.40
N PRO A 77 -12.90 22.67 39.99
CA PRO A 77 -12.78 24.06 39.58
C PRO A 77 -12.16 24.92 40.69
N GLY A 78 -11.33 25.88 40.30
CA GLY A 78 -10.59 26.74 41.22
C GLY A 78 -9.27 26.16 41.75
N THR A 79 -8.96 24.89 41.44
CA THR A 79 -7.69 24.29 41.88
C THR A 79 -6.57 24.49 40.84
N ALA A 80 -5.34 24.49 41.32
CA ALA A 80 -4.16 24.43 40.46
C ALA A 80 -3.89 22.99 40.00
N VAL A 81 -3.53 22.82 38.73
CA VAL A 81 -3.20 21.53 38.13
C VAL A 81 -1.93 21.63 37.29
N THR A 82 -1.11 20.58 37.33
CA THR A 82 0.02 20.42 36.41
C THR A 82 -0.41 19.66 35.17
N GLY A 83 -0.28 20.30 34.02
CA GLY A 83 -0.44 19.64 32.72
C GLY A 83 0.87 19.06 32.19
N ARG A 84 0.85 17.84 31.66
CA ARG A 84 1.99 17.17 31.01
C ARG A 84 1.57 16.65 29.65
N ILE A 85 2.30 17.09 28.64
CA ILE A 85 2.08 16.68 27.23
C ILE A 85 2.71 15.31 27.00
N ASP A 86 2.03 14.44 26.23
CA ASP A 86 2.65 13.28 25.60
C ASP A 86 3.68 13.77 24.56
N TRP A 87 4.89 13.96 25.02
CA TRP A 87 5.96 14.58 24.23
C TRP A 87 6.31 13.79 22.97
N PRO A 88 6.46 12.44 23.01
CA PRO A 88 6.69 11.67 21.80
C PRO A 88 5.64 11.92 20.72
N ARG A 89 4.35 12.00 21.07
CA ARG A 89 3.25 12.31 20.16
C ARG A 89 3.34 13.74 19.60
N ARG A 90 3.64 14.72 20.46
CA ARG A 90 3.80 16.13 20.06
C ARG A 90 4.98 16.29 19.12
N LEU A 91 6.14 15.72 19.44
CA LEU A 91 7.34 15.78 18.61
C LEU A 91 7.11 15.16 17.25
N ASP A 92 6.48 13.99 17.21
CA ASP A 92 6.10 13.35 15.95
C ASP A 92 5.18 14.25 15.11
N ALA A 93 4.13 14.84 15.72
CA ALA A 93 3.24 15.76 15.00
C ALA A 93 3.99 16.98 14.46
N MET A 94 4.92 17.56 15.22
CA MET A 94 5.76 18.68 14.77
C MET A 94 6.70 18.26 13.63
N GLN A 95 7.29 17.07 13.69
CA GLN A 95 8.13 16.54 12.60
C GLN A 95 7.32 16.37 11.31
N GLN A 96 6.12 15.77 11.41
CA GLN A 96 5.24 15.60 10.25
C GLN A 96 4.82 16.95 9.66
N HIS A 97 4.42 17.90 10.51
CA HIS A 97 3.91 19.20 10.08
C HIS A 97 5.00 20.08 9.46
N THR A 98 6.15 20.20 10.13
CA THR A 98 7.28 20.99 9.63
C THR A 98 7.84 20.38 8.34
N GLY A 99 7.95 19.05 8.28
CA GLY A 99 8.38 18.35 7.08
C GLY A 99 7.40 18.52 5.90
N GLU A 100 6.09 18.57 6.17
CA GLU A 100 5.09 18.90 5.16
C GLU A 100 5.27 20.32 4.62
N HIS A 101 5.47 21.32 5.47
CA HIS A 101 5.73 22.69 5.04
C HIS A 101 6.94 22.79 4.13
N ILE A 102 8.06 22.18 4.50
CA ILE A 102 9.28 22.14 3.68
C ILE A 102 9.02 21.48 2.33
N LEU A 103 8.33 20.33 2.31
CA LEU A 103 8.06 19.60 1.08
C LEU A 103 7.05 20.34 0.19
N SER A 104 5.95 20.84 0.75
CA SER A 104 4.94 21.57 0.00
C SER A 104 5.46 22.90 -0.54
N GLY A 105 6.28 23.62 0.24
CA GLY A 105 6.98 24.82 -0.23
C GLY A 105 7.95 24.51 -1.37
N THR A 106 8.65 23.37 -1.29
CA THR A 106 9.52 22.91 -2.37
C THR A 106 8.72 22.58 -3.65
N PHE A 107 7.56 21.91 -3.54
CA PHE A 107 6.68 21.68 -4.70
C PHE A 107 6.19 22.97 -5.33
N HIS A 108 5.77 23.93 -4.51
CA HIS A 108 5.35 25.25 -5.00
C HIS A 108 6.48 25.96 -5.73
N ARG A 109 7.64 26.08 -5.11
CA ARG A 109 8.82 26.78 -5.65
C ARG A 109 9.34 26.17 -6.96
N LEU A 110 9.38 24.84 -7.05
CA LEU A 110 9.95 24.15 -8.23
C LEU A 110 8.96 23.97 -9.37
N PHE A 111 7.67 23.79 -9.07
CA PHE A 111 6.70 23.30 -10.05
C PHE A 111 5.37 24.08 -10.03
N GLY A 112 5.19 25.06 -9.16
CA GLY A 112 3.91 25.75 -8.96
C GLY A 112 2.80 24.82 -8.43
N ALA A 113 3.17 23.70 -7.81
CA ALA A 113 2.22 22.73 -7.28
C ALA A 113 1.80 23.11 -5.86
N GLU A 114 0.51 23.41 -5.66
CA GLU A 114 -0.05 23.76 -4.37
C GLU A 114 -0.44 22.51 -3.57
N ASN A 115 -0.31 22.59 -2.24
CA ASN A 115 -0.94 21.64 -1.34
C ASN A 115 -2.42 21.99 -1.17
N VAL A 116 -3.30 21.16 -1.74
CA VAL A 116 -4.77 21.32 -1.69
C VAL A 116 -5.45 20.42 -0.67
N GLY A 117 -4.70 19.59 0.05
CA GLY A 117 -5.21 18.72 1.11
C GLY A 117 -4.08 18.16 1.97
N PHE A 118 -4.26 18.25 3.30
CA PHE A 118 -3.28 17.82 4.28
C PHE A 118 -3.95 17.19 5.50
N HIS A 119 -3.39 16.08 5.96
CA HIS A 119 -3.81 15.44 7.20
C HIS A 119 -2.68 14.56 7.77
N ILE A 120 -2.32 14.78 9.02
CA ILE A 120 -1.38 13.92 9.75
C ILE A 120 -2.13 12.68 10.24
N GLY A 121 -2.19 11.67 9.39
CA GLY A 121 -2.75 10.34 9.68
C GLY A 121 -1.71 9.39 10.26
N THR A 122 -2.13 8.15 10.49
CA THR A 122 -1.26 7.04 10.88
C THR A 122 -1.42 5.93 9.82
N PRO A 123 -0.35 5.34 9.30
CA PRO A 123 1.06 5.60 9.63
C PRO A 123 1.68 6.80 8.90
N TYR A 124 1.03 7.38 7.88
CA TYR A 124 1.60 8.40 7.01
C TYR A 124 0.76 9.67 6.98
N VAL A 125 1.43 10.77 6.67
CA VAL A 125 0.80 12.02 6.29
C VAL A 125 0.22 11.87 4.89
N ARG A 126 -1.03 12.30 4.72
CA ARG A 126 -1.66 12.46 3.42
C ARG A 126 -1.49 13.90 2.97
N MET A 127 -0.93 14.09 1.78
CA MET A 127 -0.82 15.37 1.11
C MET A 127 -1.35 15.26 -0.33
N ASP A 128 -2.23 16.18 -0.72
CA ASP A 128 -2.80 16.23 -2.07
C ASP A 128 -2.24 17.46 -2.81
N THR A 129 -1.71 17.25 -4.03
CA THR A 129 -1.18 18.35 -4.87
C THR A 129 -2.22 18.82 -5.88
N SER A 130 -2.13 20.09 -6.31
CA SER A 130 -3.05 20.72 -7.28
C SER A 130 -2.86 20.22 -8.71
N ILE A 131 -1.65 19.75 -9.06
CA ILE A 131 -1.25 19.27 -10.38
C ILE A 131 -0.57 17.90 -10.28
N PRO A 132 -0.57 17.09 -11.35
CA PRO A 132 0.19 15.85 -11.40
C PRO A 132 1.70 16.13 -11.48
N LEU A 133 2.49 15.29 -10.83
CA LEU A 133 3.95 15.36 -10.81
C LEU A 133 4.51 14.01 -11.28
N SER A 134 5.53 14.04 -12.14
CA SER A 134 6.25 12.85 -12.57
C SER A 134 7.12 12.29 -11.45
N ALA A 135 7.52 11.02 -11.55
CA ALA A 135 8.42 10.39 -10.60
C ALA A 135 9.76 11.16 -10.45
N ALA A 136 10.29 11.72 -11.55
CA ALA A 136 11.49 12.52 -11.52
C ALA A 136 11.31 13.86 -10.77
N GLN A 137 10.15 14.49 -10.92
CA GLN A 137 9.80 15.72 -10.19
C GLN A 137 9.62 15.44 -8.68
N LEU A 138 8.96 14.34 -8.32
CA LEU A 138 8.81 13.92 -6.93
C LEU A 138 10.18 13.62 -6.29
N ALA A 139 11.04 12.87 -6.97
CA ALA A 139 12.38 12.57 -6.49
C ALA A 139 13.24 13.84 -6.32
N ARG A 140 13.15 14.79 -7.25
CA ARG A 140 13.84 16.09 -7.16
C ARG A 140 13.35 16.90 -5.97
N ALA A 141 12.03 17.00 -5.77
CA ALA A 141 11.47 17.74 -4.64
C ALA A 141 11.86 17.10 -3.30
N GLU A 142 11.80 15.77 -3.19
CA GLU A 142 12.24 15.04 -2.00
C GLU A 142 13.72 15.32 -1.70
N ALA A 143 14.58 15.29 -2.70
CA ALA A 143 16.02 15.56 -2.54
C ALA A 143 16.27 16.99 -2.07
N GLU A 144 15.59 18.00 -2.64
CA GLU A 144 15.72 19.40 -2.24
C GLU A 144 15.11 19.69 -0.87
N ALA A 145 13.95 19.10 -0.53
CA ALA A 145 13.38 19.20 0.81
C ALA A 145 14.33 18.62 1.87
N ASN A 146 14.95 17.48 1.61
CA ASN A 146 15.97 16.92 2.51
C ASN A 146 17.27 17.74 2.53
N ALA A 147 17.60 18.50 1.48
CA ALA A 147 18.70 19.46 1.53
C ALA A 147 18.38 20.62 2.51
N ALA A 148 17.13 21.12 2.52
CA ALA A 148 16.69 22.12 3.49
C ALA A 148 16.70 21.58 4.94
N VAL A 149 16.34 20.29 5.13
CA VAL A 149 16.48 19.62 6.44
C VAL A 149 17.94 19.62 6.88
N ARG A 150 18.87 19.20 6.02
CA ARG A 150 20.31 19.16 6.34
C ARG A 150 20.95 20.53 6.56
N ALA A 151 20.37 21.57 5.98
CA ALA A 151 20.85 22.95 6.20
C ALA A 151 20.60 23.44 7.63
N ASP A 152 19.71 22.78 8.37
CA ASP A 152 19.42 23.03 9.77
C ASP A 152 19.19 24.52 10.09
N THR A 153 18.31 25.16 9.31
CA THR A 153 17.96 26.57 9.48
C THR A 153 16.87 26.76 10.54
N PRO A 154 16.81 27.91 11.23
CA PRO A 154 15.72 28.24 12.15
C PRO A 154 14.36 28.17 11.44
N VAL A 155 13.34 27.73 12.19
CA VAL A 155 11.92 27.82 11.80
C VAL A 155 11.31 28.96 12.60
N HIS A 156 10.75 29.96 11.92
CA HIS A 156 10.16 31.12 12.57
C HIS A 156 8.63 31.04 12.55
N CYS A 157 8.03 31.12 13.73
CA CYS A 157 6.58 31.16 13.91
C CYS A 157 6.22 32.48 14.59
N TYR A 158 5.46 33.35 13.90
CA TYR A 158 5.13 34.66 14.41
C TYR A 158 3.79 35.17 13.89
N ILE A 159 3.22 36.15 14.59
CA ILE A 159 2.05 36.90 14.14
C ILE A 159 2.56 38.30 13.74
N PRO A 160 2.66 38.61 12.43
CA PRO A 160 3.12 39.90 11.96
C PRO A 160 2.09 40.99 12.26
N ASP A 161 2.55 42.25 12.35
CA ASP A 161 1.65 43.39 12.29
C ASP A 161 1.07 43.56 10.86
N ALA A 162 0.06 44.40 10.73
CA ALA A 162 -0.65 44.60 9.47
C ALA A 162 0.26 45.08 8.30
N ALA A 163 1.28 45.91 8.60
CA ALA A 163 2.20 46.42 7.61
C ALA A 163 3.17 45.34 7.13
N THR A 164 3.72 44.56 8.07
CA THR A 164 4.58 43.42 7.78
C THR A 164 3.80 42.34 7.03
N LEU A 165 2.56 42.02 7.42
CA LEU A 165 1.72 41.04 6.72
C LEU A 165 1.46 41.45 5.26
N ALA A 166 1.15 42.71 5.02
CA ALA A 166 0.90 43.21 3.69
C ALA A 166 2.14 43.22 2.78
N ALA A 167 3.34 43.27 3.37
CA ALA A 167 4.61 43.25 2.65
C ALA A 167 5.21 41.82 2.50
N THR A 168 4.67 40.81 3.22
CA THR A 168 5.18 39.44 3.20
C THR A 168 4.43 38.60 2.17
N GLU A 169 5.15 38.00 1.26
CA GLU A 169 4.61 36.97 0.37
C GLU A 169 4.51 35.65 1.13
N TYR A 170 3.29 35.11 1.26
CA TYR A 170 3.06 33.84 1.95
C TYR A 170 1.98 33.02 1.27
N ARG A 171 2.05 31.71 1.43
CA ARG A 171 1.02 30.78 0.95
C ARG A 171 -0.09 30.64 1.98
N SER A 172 -1.31 30.50 1.54
CA SER A 172 -2.45 30.17 2.40
C SER A 172 -3.40 29.21 1.70
N LYS A 173 -3.92 28.23 2.45
CA LYS A 173 -4.92 27.25 1.96
C LYS A 173 -6.35 27.78 2.04
N LYS A 174 -6.58 28.91 2.72
CA LYS A 174 -7.90 29.51 2.97
C LYS A 174 -7.78 31.02 3.01
N GLU A 175 -8.88 31.69 2.74
CA GLU A 175 -9.04 33.09 3.17
C GLU A 175 -9.06 33.13 4.69
N LEU A 176 -8.36 34.07 5.27
CA LEU A 176 -8.14 34.18 6.71
C LEU A 176 -8.78 35.44 7.23
N ASP A 177 -9.68 35.31 8.20
CA ASP A 177 -10.24 36.41 8.96
C ASP A 177 -9.50 36.54 10.29
N GLY A 178 -9.02 37.76 10.63
CA GLY A 178 -8.33 38.08 11.88
C GLY A 178 -6.80 37.91 11.82
N PRO A 179 -6.14 37.77 12.99
CA PRO A 179 -4.67 37.70 13.06
C PRO A 179 -4.13 36.46 12.33
N VAL A 180 -3.23 36.67 11.39
CA VAL A 180 -2.59 35.61 10.60
C VAL A 180 -1.26 35.23 11.25
N ARG A 181 -1.12 33.97 11.64
CA ARG A 181 0.17 33.41 12.11
C ARG A 181 0.92 32.84 10.91
N LEU A 182 2.15 33.29 10.71
CA LEU A 182 3.06 32.83 9.66
C LEU A 182 4.07 31.84 10.23
N VAL A 183 4.44 30.89 9.38
CA VAL A 183 5.51 29.91 9.63
C VAL A 183 6.47 29.93 8.47
N GLU A 184 7.73 30.27 8.74
CA GLU A 184 8.84 30.21 7.80
C GLU A 184 9.69 28.99 8.07
N ALA A 185 9.78 28.08 7.09
CA ALA A 185 10.53 26.82 7.22
C ALA A 185 11.13 26.41 5.86
N GLY A 186 12.45 26.22 5.82
CA GLY A 186 13.13 25.67 4.65
C GLY A 186 12.97 26.49 3.35
N GLY A 187 12.82 27.82 3.46
CA GLY A 187 12.64 28.73 2.33
C GLY A 187 11.19 28.88 1.85
N ASP A 188 10.23 28.41 2.64
CA ASP A 188 8.79 28.62 2.45
C ASP A 188 8.22 29.50 3.56
N CYS A 189 7.21 30.31 3.25
CA CYS A 189 6.41 31.06 4.20
C CYS A 189 4.93 30.71 4.00
N CYS A 190 4.27 30.24 5.06
CA CYS A 190 2.88 29.79 4.96
C CYS A 190 2.08 30.18 6.21
N ALA A 191 0.81 30.56 6.00
CA ALA A 191 -0.11 30.78 7.10
C ALA A 191 -0.49 29.44 7.76
N CYS A 192 -0.16 29.29 9.06
CA CYS A 192 -0.41 28.06 9.80
C CYS A 192 -0.54 28.29 11.32
N CYS A 193 -1.52 27.61 11.94
CA CYS A 193 -1.75 27.65 13.39
C CYS A 193 -1.15 26.45 14.13
N GLY A 194 -0.57 25.46 13.42
CA GLY A 194 -0.03 24.24 14.02
C GLY A 194 1.25 24.45 14.85
N THR A 195 1.69 23.41 15.51
CA THR A 195 2.98 23.40 16.21
C THR A 195 4.10 22.95 15.27
N HIS A 196 5.25 23.59 15.37
CA HIS A 196 6.41 23.35 14.51
C HIS A 196 7.68 23.15 15.31
N LEU A 197 8.66 22.52 14.69
CA LEU A 197 10.02 22.38 15.22
C LEU A 197 10.72 23.74 15.24
N ALA A 198 11.74 23.90 16.08
CA ALA A 198 12.54 25.13 16.14
C ALA A 198 13.53 25.23 14.98
N ARG A 199 13.98 24.12 14.42
CA ARG A 199 14.95 24.06 13.34
C ARG A 199 14.56 23.00 12.31
N THR A 200 14.90 23.23 11.04
CA THR A 200 14.60 22.28 9.95
C THR A 200 15.31 20.94 10.13
N GLY A 201 16.50 20.93 10.77
CA GLY A 201 17.26 19.69 11.04
C GLY A 201 16.55 18.70 11.97
N GLU A 202 15.68 19.19 12.87
CA GLU A 202 14.92 18.33 13.77
C GLU A 202 13.84 17.48 13.07
N VAL A 203 13.52 17.80 11.81
CA VAL A 203 12.68 16.95 10.96
C VAL A 203 13.36 15.60 10.70
N GLY A 204 14.69 15.57 10.62
CA GLY A 204 15.49 14.38 10.39
C GLY A 204 15.45 13.91 8.94
N LEU A 205 14.37 13.29 8.50
CA LEU A 205 14.20 12.78 7.12
C LEU A 205 12.78 13.06 6.62
N ILE A 206 12.67 13.49 5.37
CA ILE A 206 11.39 13.55 4.63
C ILE A 206 11.40 12.47 3.56
N LYS A 207 10.38 11.59 3.56
CA LYS A 207 10.25 10.51 2.59
C LYS A 207 8.87 10.46 1.97
N ILE A 208 8.83 10.49 0.64
CA ILE A 208 7.60 10.19 -0.12
C ILE A 208 7.53 8.65 -0.23
N ILE A 209 6.54 8.08 0.44
CA ILE A 209 6.33 6.62 0.51
C ILE A 209 5.59 6.12 -0.73
N SER A 210 4.56 6.86 -1.14
CA SER A 210 3.80 6.54 -2.36
C SER A 210 3.19 7.80 -2.97
N ALA A 211 2.90 7.71 -4.27
CA ALA A 211 2.23 8.75 -5.03
C ALA A 211 1.25 8.08 -5.99
N GLN A 212 0.03 8.59 -6.03
CA GLN A 212 -1.01 8.12 -6.95
C GLN A 212 -1.78 9.30 -7.53
N HIS A 213 -2.30 9.14 -8.74
CA HIS A 213 -3.15 10.16 -9.33
C HIS A 213 -4.43 10.35 -8.49
N TYR A 214 -4.79 11.58 -8.19
CA TYR A 214 -5.98 11.92 -7.43
C TYR A 214 -6.59 13.23 -7.90
N LYS A 215 -7.82 13.18 -8.38
CA LYS A 215 -8.52 14.34 -8.99
C LYS A 215 -7.66 14.97 -10.09
N THR A 216 -7.37 16.26 -9.99
CA THR A 216 -6.53 17.02 -10.93
C THR A 216 -5.03 16.93 -10.63
N GLY A 217 -4.63 16.32 -9.52
CA GLY A 217 -3.24 16.26 -9.06
C GLY A 217 -2.83 14.87 -8.59
N MET A 218 -2.07 14.83 -7.50
CA MET A 218 -1.56 13.62 -6.89
C MET A 218 -1.97 13.54 -5.43
N ARG A 219 -2.19 12.32 -4.93
CA ARG A 219 -2.22 12.02 -3.49
C ARG A 219 -0.94 11.35 -3.11
N LEU A 220 -0.24 11.94 -2.14
CA LEU A 220 1.01 11.45 -1.61
C LEU A 220 0.80 10.89 -0.21
N ALA A 221 1.47 9.77 0.08
CA ALA A 221 1.76 9.33 1.43
C ALA A 221 3.18 9.77 1.76
N VAL A 222 3.33 10.59 2.80
CA VAL A 222 4.62 11.17 3.22
C VAL A 222 4.88 10.79 4.67
N ALA A 223 6.12 10.55 4.99
CA ALA A 223 6.58 10.35 6.36
C ALA A 223 7.77 11.27 6.65
N CYS A 224 7.84 11.80 7.87
CA CYS A 224 8.94 12.61 8.33
C CYS A 224 9.50 12.04 9.65
N GLY A 225 10.76 12.34 9.96
CA GLY A 225 11.40 11.96 11.22
C GLY A 225 11.45 10.46 11.46
N GLN A 226 11.07 10.04 12.66
CA GLN A 226 11.08 8.63 13.04
C GLN A 226 10.20 7.76 12.13
N ARG A 227 9.02 8.25 11.72
CA ARG A 227 8.15 7.51 10.79
C ARG A 227 8.83 7.24 9.44
N ALA A 228 9.61 8.21 8.93
CA ALA A 228 10.36 8.03 7.67
C ALA A 228 11.47 6.99 7.84
N TYR A 229 12.19 7.03 8.96
CA TYR A 229 13.20 6.03 9.29
C TYR A 229 12.59 4.62 9.36
N ASP A 230 11.51 4.45 10.11
CA ASP A 230 10.84 3.16 10.28
C ASP A 230 10.33 2.60 8.94
N ALA A 231 9.76 3.46 8.10
CA ALA A 231 9.29 3.06 6.77
C ALA A 231 10.44 2.61 5.85
N VAL A 232 11.56 3.35 5.84
CA VAL A 232 12.75 2.96 5.06
C VAL A 232 13.37 1.69 5.60
N ALA A 233 13.49 1.55 6.92
CA ALA A 233 14.00 0.34 7.56
C ALA A 233 13.16 -0.90 7.20
N ALA A 234 11.83 -0.77 7.20
CA ALA A 234 10.92 -1.86 6.80
C ALA A 234 11.11 -2.25 5.32
N ILE A 235 11.23 -1.27 4.41
CA ILE A 235 11.49 -1.52 2.98
C ILE A 235 12.84 -2.22 2.79
N CYS A 236 13.88 -1.79 3.50
CA CYS A 236 15.20 -2.43 3.43
C CYS A 236 15.14 -3.88 3.93
N ALA A 237 14.46 -4.14 5.05
CA ALA A 237 14.31 -5.48 5.60
C ALA A 237 13.55 -6.42 4.64
N ASP A 238 12.51 -5.92 3.98
CA ASP A 238 11.76 -6.69 2.98
C ASP A 238 12.64 -7.00 1.75
N ALA A 239 13.37 -5.99 1.24
CA ALA A 239 14.30 -6.18 0.14
C ALA A 239 15.41 -7.19 0.47
N GLU A 240 15.96 -7.18 1.68
CA GLU A 240 16.92 -8.17 2.16
C GLU A 240 16.30 -9.57 2.24
N ALA A 241 15.06 -9.68 2.73
CA ALA A 241 14.36 -10.96 2.81
C ALA A 241 14.13 -11.54 1.40
N ALA A 242 13.67 -10.73 0.45
CA ALA A 242 13.52 -11.11 -0.94
C ALA A 242 14.86 -11.53 -1.57
N GLY A 243 15.93 -10.77 -1.28
CA GLY A 243 17.30 -11.09 -1.73
C GLY A 243 17.76 -12.46 -1.23
N ARG A 244 17.51 -12.81 0.03
CA ARG A 244 17.84 -14.14 0.56
C ARG A 244 17.11 -15.27 -0.17
N VAL A 245 15.82 -15.09 -0.46
CA VAL A 245 15.01 -16.09 -1.21
C VAL A 245 15.55 -16.29 -2.61
N LEU A 246 16.02 -15.23 -3.26
CA LEU A 246 16.58 -15.25 -4.63
C LEU A 246 18.07 -15.57 -4.68
N SER A 247 18.74 -15.73 -3.53
CA SER A 247 20.22 -15.80 -3.43
C SER A 247 20.90 -14.62 -4.14
N ALA A 248 20.29 -13.43 -4.06
CA ALA A 248 20.73 -12.22 -4.72
C ALA A 248 21.76 -11.47 -3.84
N PRO A 249 22.91 -11.05 -4.38
CA PRO A 249 23.80 -10.12 -3.67
C PRO A 249 23.13 -8.76 -3.39
N ALA A 250 23.63 -8.05 -2.38
CA ALA A 250 23.14 -6.71 -2.07
C ALA A 250 23.19 -5.80 -3.32
N GLY A 251 22.10 -5.05 -3.56
CA GLY A 251 21.98 -4.14 -4.71
C GLY A 251 21.69 -4.81 -6.06
N SER A 252 21.52 -6.14 -6.11
CA SER A 252 21.25 -6.89 -7.35
C SER A 252 19.87 -7.57 -7.38
N LEU A 253 18.93 -7.10 -6.58
CA LEU A 253 17.59 -7.71 -6.49
C LEU A 253 16.88 -7.71 -7.86
N THR A 254 16.82 -6.57 -8.54
CA THR A 254 16.16 -6.45 -9.85
C THR A 254 16.76 -7.38 -10.89
N PRO A 255 18.10 -7.38 -11.16
CA PRO A 255 18.68 -8.34 -12.08
C PRO A 255 18.43 -9.81 -11.70
N SER A 256 18.37 -10.13 -10.41
CA SER A 256 18.10 -11.50 -9.94
C SER A 256 16.66 -11.93 -10.22
N VAL A 257 15.68 -11.02 -10.07
CA VAL A 257 14.28 -11.26 -10.45
C VAL A 257 14.16 -11.47 -11.97
N GLU A 258 14.78 -10.61 -12.77
CA GLU A 258 14.79 -10.70 -14.24
C GLU A 258 15.40 -12.02 -14.73
N ASN A 259 16.55 -12.42 -14.16
CA ASN A 259 17.20 -13.70 -14.47
C ASN A 259 16.30 -14.89 -14.13
N ARG A 260 15.58 -14.84 -13.00
CA ARG A 260 14.63 -15.87 -12.60
C ARG A 260 13.48 -15.97 -13.59
N GLN A 261 12.91 -14.85 -14.00
CA GLN A 261 11.83 -14.80 -14.99
C GLN A 261 12.28 -15.34 -16.34
N ASN A 262 13.48 -14.95 -16.81
CA ASN A 262 14.07 -15.46 -18.04
C ASN A 262 14.32 -16.97 -17.97
N GLY A 263 14.85 -17.46 -16.84
CA GLY A 263 15.05 -18.89 -16.60
C GLY A 263 13.74 -19.68 -16.62
N GLU A 264 12.68 -19.13 -16.03
CA GLU A 264 11.33 -19.73 -16.08
C GLU A 264 10.79 -19.80 -17.51
N ALA A 265 10.96 -18.76 -18.31
CA ALA A 265 10.55 -18.73 -19.71
C ALA A 265 11.29 -19.83 -20.54
N VAL A 266 12.60 -19.98 -20.33
CA VAL A 266 13.41 -21.03 -20.97
C VAL A 266 12.93 -22.42 -20.55
N LEU A 267 12.66 -22.62 -19.26
CA LEU A 267 12.12 -23.91 -18.77
C LEU A 267 10.75 -24.24 -19.38
N LYS A 268 9.85 -23.27 -19.49
CA LYS A 268 8.55 -23.43 -20.16
C LYS A 268 8.70 -23.82 -21.62
N GLN A 269 9.62 -23.17 -22.35
CA GLN A 269 9.93 -23.55 -23.74
C GLN A 269 10.48 -24.98 -23.86
N ARG A 270 11.37 -25.37 -22.95
CA ARG A 270 11.96 -26.71 -22.92
C ARG A 270 10.89 -27.77 -22.60
N ILE A 271 10.02 -27.51 -21.64
CA ILE A 271 8.87 -28.39 -21.33
C ILE A 271 7.99 -28.55 -22.59
N ALA A 272 7.63 -27.46 -23.28
CA ALA A 272 6.84 -27.53 -24.49
C ALA A 272 7.52 -28.34 -25.60
N ALA A 273 8.83 -28.18 -25.78
CA ALA A 273 9.59 -28.95 -26.77
C ALA A 273 9.62 -30.46 -26.43
N LEU A 274 9.82 -30.80 -25.14
CA LEU A 274 9.78 -32.20 -24.70
C LEU A 274 8.37 -32.83 -24.84
N GLN A 275 7.33 -32.06 -24.55
CA GLN A 275 5.93 -32.50 -24.75
C GLN A 275 5.63 -32.73 -26.25
N ASN A 276 6.14 -31.91 -27.15
CA ASN A 276 6.00 -32.12 -28.60
C ASN A 276 6.74 -33.38 -29.05
N ALA A 277 8.00 -33.56 -28.60
CA ALA A 277 8.76 -34.79 -28.94
C ALA A 277 8.09 -36.05 -28.39
N LEU A 278 7.49 -35.99 -27.20
CA LEU A 278 6.70 -37.06 -26.63
C LEU A 278 5.43 -37.35 -27.47
N ALA A 279 4.75 -36.28 -27.91
CA ALA A 279 3.59 -36.43 -28.82
C ALA A 279 3.98 -37.11 -30.12
N ASP A 280 5.11 -36.73 -30.74
CA ASP A 280 5.60 -37.36 -31.99
C ASP A 280 5.92 -38.85 -31.76
N ALA A 281 6.51 -39.21 -30.64
CA ALA A 281 6.77 -40.62 -30.27
C ALA A 281 5.46 -41.40 -30.10
N TYR A 282 4.45 -40.82 -29.51
CA TYR A 282 3.14 -41.43 -29.37
C TYR A 282 2.43 -41.61 -30.74
N VAL A 283 2.58 -40.64 -31.65
CA VAL A 283 2.05 -40.79 -33.03
C VAL A 283 2.67 -42.01 -33.71
N GLN A 284 3.97 -42.19 -33.62
CA GLN A 284 4.70 -43.33 -34.22
C GLN A 284 4.32 -44.67 -33.58
N ALA A 285 4.01 -44.69 -32.29
CA ALA A 285 3.66 -45.91 -31.57
C ALA A 285 2.17 -46.26 -31.62
N ALA A 286 1.31 -45.32 -32.02
CA ALA A 286 -0.15 -45.52 -32.04
C ALA A 286 -0.59 -46.39 -33.20
N ALA A 287 -1.54 -47.30 -32.96
CA ALA A 287 -2.18 -48.07 -34.03
C ALA A 287 -3.18 -47.16 -34.80
N PRO A 288 -3.12 -47.15 -36.15
CA PRO A 288 -3.93 -46.20 -36.93
C PRO A 288 -5.40 -46.63 -37.10
N ASP A 289 -5.75 -47.83 -36.68
CA ASP A 289 -7.07 -48.47 -36.87
C ASP A 289 -7.98 -48.45 -35.64
N ARG A 290 -7.53 -47.81 -34.54
CA ARG A 290 -8.27 -47.79 -33.28
C ARG A 290 -8.00 -46.53 -32.46
N PRO A 291 -8.90 -46.19 -31.50
CA PRO A 291 -8.69 -45.07 -30.59
C PRO A 291 -7.38 -45.19 -29.79
N ALA A 292 -6.61 -44.12 -29.68
CA ALA A 292 -5.41 -44.08 -28.88
C ALA A 292 -5.72 -43.54 -27.47
N VAL A 293 -5.33 -44.32 -26.44
CA VAL A 293 -5.33 -43.83 -25.06
C VAL A 293 -3.89 -43.88 -24.50
N LEU A 294 -3.39 -42.72 -24.07
CA LEU A 294 -1.98 -42.50 -23.83
C LEU A 294 -1.78 -42.09 -22.37
N TRP A 295 -0.82 -42.77 -21.74
CA TRP A 295 -0.40 -42.39 -20.40
C TRP A 295 0.74 -41.38 -20.49
N ALA A 296 0.46 -40.12 -20.11
CA ALA A 296 1.41 -39.00 -20.21
C ALA A 296 1.78 -38.47 -18.81
N GLU A 297 2.42 -39.31 -18.02
CA GLU A 297 2.84 -38.98 -16.66
C GLU A 297 3.66 -37.67 -16.64
N GLY A 298 3.33 -36.77 -15.71
CA GLY A 298 3.99 -35.48 -15.58
C GLY A 298 3.51 -34.41 -16.57
N ALA A 299 2.61 -34.73 -17.51
CA ALA A 299 2.01 -33.73 -18.38
C ALA A 299 0.94 -32.95 -17.63
N ASP A 300 1.00 -31.62 -17.73
CA ASP A 300 -0.06 -30.70 -17.31
C ASP A 300 -1.22 -30.67 -18.34
N GLY A 301 -2.24 -29.86 -18.06
CA GLY A 301 -3.40 -29.74 -18.94
C GLY A 301 -3.05 -29.34 -20.38
N ASP A 302 -2.07 -28.45 -20.56
CA ASP A 302 -1.59 -28.01 -21.88
C ASP A 302 -0.78 -29.12 -22.57
N GLY A 303 0.03 -29.88 -21.82
CA GLY A 303 0.75 -31.04 -22.31
C GLY A 303 -0.19 -32.15 -22.78
N LEU A 304 -1.19 -32.49 -21.97
CA LEU A 304 -2.20 -33.48 -22.34
C LEU A 304 -2.96 -33.05 -23.63
N ARG A 305 -3.32 -31.78 -23.72
CA ARG A 305 -3.96 -31.23 -24.91
C ARG A 305 -3.08 -31.38 -26.16
N ARG A 306 -1.80 -31.01 -26.10
CA ARG A 306 -0.85 -31.12 -27.21
C ARG A 306 -0.72 -32.56 -27.67
N ILE A 307 -0.53 -33.48 -26.75
CA ILE A 307 -0.39 -34.91 -27.03
C ILE A 307 -1.66 -35.43 -27.69
N ALA A 308 -2.85 -35.22 -27.12
CA ALA A 308 -4.11 -35.69 -27.67
C ALA A 308 -4.36 -35.15 -29.07
N MET A 309 -4.15 -33.86 -29.29
CA MET A 309 -4.36 -33.22 -30.59
C MET A 309 -3.37 -33.72 -31.64
N ALA A 310 -2.07 -33.82 -31.31
CA ALA A 310 -1.06 -34.30 -32.24
C ALA A 310 -1.27 -35.75 -32.63
N VAL A 311 -1.58 -36.63 -31.67
CA VAL A 311 -1.86 -38.04 -31.97
C VAL A 311 -3.15 -38.20 -32.74
N CYS A 312 -4.23 -37.49 -32.41
CA CYS A 312 -5.47 -37.51 -33.19
C CYS A 312 -5.23 -37.09 -34.63
N ALA A 313 -4.48 -36.03 -34.89
CA ALA A 313 -4.13 -35.58 -36.23
C ALA A 313 -3.23 -36.59 -36.98
N GLY A 314 -2.28 -37.23 -36.29
CA GLY A 314 -1.35 -38.16 -36.89
C GLY A 314 -1.96 -39.48 -37.31
N ILE A 315 -2.91 -40.02 -36.55
CA ILE A 315 -3.55 -41.33 -36.83
C ILE A 315 -4.97 -41.18 -37.42
N ASN A 316 -5.52 -39.98 -37.46
CA ASN A 316 -6.89 -39.68 -37.85
C ASN A 316 -7.96 -40.51 -37.08
N GLN A 317 -7.71 -40.72 -35.77
CA GLN A 317 -8.59 -41.42 -34.83
C GLN A 317 -8.76 -40.61 -33.57
N VAL A 318 -9.74 -40.98 -32.75
CA VAL A 318 -9.87 -40.39 -31.39
C VAL A 318 -8.64 -40.66 -30.56
N ALA A 319 -8.10 -39.62 -29.96
CA ALA A 319 -6.95 -39.71 -29.04
C ALA A 319 -7.28 -39.11 -27.67
N CYS A 320 -7.01 -39.86 -26.63
CA CYS A 320 -7.19 -39.46 -25.25
C CYS A 320 -5.85 -39.55 -24.48
N ALA A 321 -5.28 -38.44 -24.11
CA ALA A 321 -4.12 -38.39 -23.22
C ALA A 321 -4.59 -38.26 -21.76
N ILE A 322 -4.04 -39.09 -20.88
CA ILE A 322 -4.36 -39.11 -19.46
C ILE A 322 -3.09 -39.03 -18.61
N ALA A 323 -3.16 -38.37 -17.47
CA ALA A 323 -2.10 -38.32 -16.48
C ALA A 323 -2.67 -38.31 -15.05
N PRO A 324 -1.88 -38.71 -14.03
CA PRO A 324 -2.26 -38.51 -12.64
C PRO A 324 -2.55 -37.02 -12.36
N GLY A 325 -3.68 -36.75 -11.68
CA GLY A 325 -4.07 -35.39 -11.28
C GLY A 325 -4.80 -35.43 -9.95
N GLY A 326 -4.68 -34.44 -9.15
CA GLY A 326 -5.33 -34.19 -7.87
C GLY A 326 -5.95 -35.40 -7.15
N GLN A 327 -7.23 -35.68 -7.41
CA GLN A 327 -7.97 -36.80 -6.82
C GLN A 327 -8.26 -37.94 -7.81
N GLY A 328 -7.53 -38.05 -8.91
CA GLY A 328 -7.79 -39.06 -9.96
C GLY A 328 -6.92 -38.86 -11.19
N LEU A 329 -7.47 -38.98 -12.40
CA LEU A 329 -6.78 -38.73 -13.65
C LEU A 329 -7.26 -37.42 -14.29
N SER A 330 -6.32 -36.61 -14.76
CA SER A 330 -6.63 -35.55 -15.73
C SER A 330 -6.67 -36.16 -17.15
N TYR A 331 -7.57 -35.71 -17.99
CA TYR A 331 -7.63 -36.14 -19.39
C TYR A 331 -7.76 -34.99 -20.36
N ALA A 332 -7.27 -35.21 -21.58
CA ALA A 332 -7.55 -34.43 -22.77
C ALA A 332 -7.92 -35.38 -23.92
N LEU A 333 -9.02 -35.13 -24.59
CA LEU A 333 -9.55 -35.94 -25.66
C LEU A 333 -9.74 -35.10 -26.93
N ALA A 334 -9.11 -35.52 -28.01
CA ALA A 334 -9.25 -34.95 -29.34
C ALA A 334 -9.97 -35.97 -30.28
N ALA A 335 -10.79 -35.45 -31.17
CA ALA A 335 -11.51 -36.26 -32.14
C ALA A 335 -11.35 -35.73 -33.57
N PRO A 336 -11.25 -36.59 -34.58
CA PRO A 336 -11.20 -36.19 -35.98
C PRO A 336 -12.56 -35.62 -36.43
N ASP A 337 -12.55 -34.99 -37.59
CA ASP A 337 -13.79 -34.46 -38.21
C ASP A 337 -14.86 -35.55 -38.32
N GLY A 338 -16.09 -35.19 -37.98
CA GLY A 338 -17.23 -36.11 -37.95
C GLY A 338 -17.49 -36.83 -36.63
N THR A 339 -16.55 -36.72 -35.64
CA THR A 339 -16.70 -37.27 -34.29
C THR A 339 -16.78 -36.14 -33.26
N ASP A 340 -17.73 -36.20 -32.33
CA ASP A 340 -17.90 -35.17 -31.27
C ASP A 340 -17.15 -35.56 -30.00
N ALA A 341 -15.94 -35.00 -29.82
CA ALA A 341 -15.13 -35.19 -28.60
C ALA A 341 -15.87 -34.78 -27.32
N ARG A 342 -16.76 -33.82 -27.39
CA ARG A 342 -17.58 -33.35 -26.27
C ARG A 342 -18.58 -34.40 -25.80
N ALA A 343 -19.19 -35.14 -26.76
CA ALA A 343 -20.10 -36.25 -26.47
C ALA A 343 -19.34 -37.41 -25.81
N LEU A 344 -18.17 -37.77 -26.35
CA LEU A 344 -17.30 -38.80 -25.80
C LEU A 344 -16.80 -38.43 -24.38
N GLY A 345 -16.39 -37.18 -24.19
CA GLY A 345 -15.97 -36.68 -22.87
C GLY A 345 -17.09 -36.71 -21.83
N ARG A 346 -18.33 -36.43 -22.24
CA ARG A 346 -19.50 -36.56 -21.34
C ARG A 346 -19.70 -38.01 -20.92
N ALA A 347 -19.64 -38.93 -21.88
CA ALA A 347 -19.79 -40.36 -21.60
C ALA A 347 -18.67 -40.93 -20.72
N LEU A 348 -17.42 -40.43 -20.86
CA LEU A 348 -16.32 -40.74 -19.93
C LEU A 348 -16.58 -40.21 -18.56
N ASN A 349 -17.04 -38.96 -18.43
CA ASN A 349 -17.36 -38.34 -17.13
C ASN A 349 -18.47 -39.13 -16.40
N GLU A 350 -19.51 -39.54 -17.12
CA GLU A 350 -20.59 -40.37 -16.56
C GLU A 350 -20.10 -41.76 -16.13
N ALA A 351 -19.25 -42.40 -16.93
CA ALA A 351 -18.72 -43.74 -16.64
C ALA A 351 -17.73 -43.74 -15.45
N PHE A 352 -16.93 -42.71 -15.28
CA PHE A 352 -15.79 -42.69 -14.34
C PHE A 352 -15.87 -41.58 -13.31
N ALA A 353 -17.08 -41.14 -12.95
CA ALA A 353 -17.32 -40.06 -11.96
C ALA A 353 -16.50 -38.79 -12.26
N GLY A 354 -16.39 -38.43 -13.54
CA GLY A 354 -15.54 -37.33 -13.99
C GLY A 354 -16.27 -36.01 -14.11
N ARG A 355 -15.47 -34.96 -14.41
CA ARG A 355 -15.94 -33.61 -14.70
C ARG A 355 -15.11 -33.05 -15.86
N GLY A 356 -15.73 -32.34 -16.75
CA GLY A 356 -15.01 -31.72 -17.85
C GLY A 356 -15.97 -31.27 -18.96
N GLY A 357 -15.40 -30.71 -20.02
CA GLY A 357 -16.15 -30.21 -21.16
C GLY A 357 -15.23 -29.68 -22.25
N GLY A 358 -15.84 -29.21 -23.34
CA GLY A 358 -15.07 -28.70 -24.47
C GLY A 358 -15.91 -28.39 -25.67
N LYS A 359 -15.28 -28.50 -26.85
CA LYS A 359 -15.86 -28.30 -28.20
C LYS A 359 -15.89 -29.63 -28.94
N PRO A 360 -16.58 -29.73 -30.08
CA PRO A 360 -16.64 -30.99 -30.85
C PRO A 360 -15.28 -31.60 -31.21
N ALA A 361 -14.28 -30.79 -31.56
CA ALA A 361 -12.94 -31.28 -31.89
C ALA A 361 -12.06 -31.63 -30.65
N PHE A 362 -12.40 -31.13 -29.46
CA PHE A 362 -11.54 -31.25 -28.27
C PHE A 362 -12.33 -31.06 -26.97
N CYS A 363 -12.11 -31.93 -26.00
CA CYS A 363 -12.55 -31.72 -24.62
C CYS A 363 -11.47 -32.14 -23.61
N GLN A 364 -11.61 -31.67 -22.39
CA GLN A 364 -10.68 -31.97 -21.27
C GLN A 364 -11.44 -32.03 -19.95
N GLY A 365 -10.85 -32.71 -18.99
CA GLY A 365 -11.46 -32.86 -17.65
C GLY A 365 -10.64 -33.69 -16.69
N SER A 366 -11.34 -34.22 -15.68
CA SER A 366 -10.79 -35.16 -14.71
C SER A 366 -11.72 -36.32 -14.50
N LEU A 367 -11.16 -37.50 -14.21
CA LEU A 367 -11.85 -38.73 -13.88
C LEU A 367 -11.50 -39.07 -12.42
N ALA A 368 -12.52 -39.28 -11.57
CA ALA A 368 -12.31 -39.46 -10.13
C ALA A 368 -12.36 -40.92 -9.67
N GLN A 369 -12.76 -41.86 -10.56
CA GLN A 369 -12.81 -43.27 -10.18
C GLN A 369 -11.41 -43.82 -9.89
N PRO A 370 -11.19 -44.47 -8.73
CA PRO A 370 -9.90 -45.07 -8.38
C PRO A 370 -9.53 -46.21 -9.32
N GLY A 371 -8.19 -46.41 -9.53
CA GLY A 371 -7.67 -47.58 -10.24
C GLY A 371 -7.88 -47.58 -11.76
N LEU A 372 -8.24 -46.42 -12.36
CA LEU A 372 -8.34 -46.30 -13.82
C LEU A 372 -6.98 -46.47 -14.48
N THR A 373 -6.95 -47.33 -15.51
CA THR A 373 -5.79 -47.53 -16.38
C THR A 373 -6.10 -47.08 -17.81
N PRO A 374 -5.06 -46.86 -18.65
CA PRO A 374 -5.27 -46.53 -20.06
C PRO A 374 -6.14 -47.54 -20.79
N ASP A 375 -6.03 -48.85 -20.46
CA ASP A 375 -6.78 -49.90 -21.10
C ASP A 375 -8.27 -49.85 -20.78
N VAL A 376 -8.65 -49.57 -19.53
CA VAL A 376 -10.05 -49.38 -19.11
C VAL A 376 -10.68 -48.18 -19.84
N VAL A 377 -9.96 -47.07 -19.96
CA VAL A 377 -10.44 -45.88 -20.69
C VAL A 377 -10.55 -46.17 -22.19
N ARG A 378 -9.60 -46.93 -22.76
CA ARG A 378 -9.62 -47.34 -24.19
C ARG A 378 -10.80 -48.24 -24.49
N GLU A 379 -11.05 -49.27 -23.67
CA GLU A 379 -12.19 -50.17 -23.81
C GLU A 379 -13.51 -49.38 -23.81
N LYS A 380 -13.65 -48.45 -22.86
CA LYS A 380 -14.83 -47.58 -22.82
C LYS A 380 -14.98 -46.72 -24.09
N LEU A 381 -13.91 -46.10 -24.55
CA LEU A 381 -13.94 -45.28 -25.78
C LEU A 381 -14.28 -46.14 -27.01
N SER A 382 -13.74 -47.37 -27.10
CA SER A 382 -14.05 -48.27 -28.22
C SER A 382 -15.50 -48.74 -28.24
N THR A 383 -16.20 -48.72 -27.10
CA THR A 383 -17.65 -49.04 -27.05
C THR A 383 -18.54 -47.86 -27.39
N LEU A 384 -17.99 -46.67 -27.49
CA LEU A 384 -18.71 -45.40 -27.78
C LEU A 384 -18.53 -44.96 -29.24
N LEU A 385 -17.58 -45.52 -29.95
CA LEU A 385 -17.25 -45.28 -31.35
C LEU A 385 -17.78 -46.39 -32.26
#